data_f9ca45b0fbf2e45678970d72d8ab27cb
#
_entry.id   f9ca45b0fbf2e45678970d72d8ab27cb
#
_cell.length_a   1.000
_cell.length_b   1.000
_cell.length_c   1.000
_cell.angle_alpha   90.00
_cell.angle_beta   90.00
_cell.angle_gamma   90.00
#
_symmetry.space_group_name_H-M   'P 1'
#
loop_
_entity.id
_entity.type
_entity.pdbx_description
1 polymer ?
#
loop_
_entity_poly.entity_id
_entity_poly.type
_entity_poly.pdbx_seq_one_letter_code
_entity_poly.pdbx_strand_id
1 'polypeptide(L)'
;MDASDPSLDLRQWVREIPDFPKPGILFRDLTPLMRDPRGWQETVHRLGLQCQRLQPDLIVGIESRGFIVGTALATALRLPFAPVRKPGKLPGNVHGIDYTLEYGTDRLEIHADGFEGEPKVLVVDDLLATGGTAAACGQLVRMAGGQLVGFSFVVELSGLNGRSKLPADVPAESLIVY
;
A
#
# COMPACT_ATOMS: atom_id res chain seq x y z
N MET A 1 3.06 22.48 -12.73
CA MET A 1 2.25 21.48 -12.00
C MET A 1 0.88 22.09 -11.87
N ASP A 2 -0.11 21.51 -12.55
CA ASP A 2 -1.48 21.97 -12.40
C ASP A 2 -1.91 21.80 -10.93
N ALA A 3 -2.67 22.78 -10.44
CA ALA A 3 -3.18 22.77 -9.09
C ALA A 3 -4.06 21.52 -8.88
N SER A 4 -3.97 20.89 -7.70
CA SER A 4 -4.87 19.80 -7.33
C SER A 4 -6.32 20.25 -7.47
N ASP A 5 -7.16 19.37 -7.97
CA ASP A 5 -8.61 19.60 -8.05
C ASP A 5 -9.31 18.75 -6.97
N PRO A 6 -9.56 19.33 -5.78
CA PRO A 6 -10.19 18.58 -4.68
C PRO A 6 -11.63 18.14 -5.01
N SER A 7 -12.27 18.72 -6.03
CA SER A 7 -13.60 18.32 -6.47
C SER A 7 -13.61 17.05 -7.33
N LEU A 8 -12.45 16.59 -7.77
CA LEU A 8 -12.31 15.43 -8.65
C LEU A 8 -12.66 14.14 -7.92
N ASP A 9 -13.71 13.46 -8.33
CA ASP A 9 -14.06 12.15 -7.79
C ASP A 9 -13.23 11.05 -8.47
N LEU A 10 -12.25 10.50 -7.74
CA LEU A 10 -11.38 9.43 -8.24
C LEU A 10 -12.13 8.13 -8.54
N ARG A 11 -13.33 7.92 -7.95
CA ARG A 11 -14.15 6.73 -8.20
C ARG A 11 -14.55 6.58 -9.66
N GLN A 12 -14.64 7.67 -10.42
CA GLN A 12 -14.99 7.64 -11.85
C GLN A 12 -14.02 6.82 -12.70
N TRP A 13 -12.79 6.61 -12.22
CA TRP A 13 -11.79 5.77 -12.89
C TRP A 13 -11.61 4.38 -12.25
N VAL A 14 -12.35 4.06 -11.20
CA VAL A 14 -12.34 2.70 -10.63
C VAL A 14 -13.38 1.86 -11.36
N ARG A 15 -12.92 0.83 -12.06
CA ARG A 15 -13.80 -0.04 -12.81
C ARG A 15 -14.32 -1.18 -11.92
N GLU A 16 -15.61 -1.40 -11.95
CA GLU A 16 -16.25 -2.52 -11.27
C GLU A 16 -16.35 -3.72 -12.20
N ILE A 17 -15.81 -4.86 -11.77
CA ILE A 17 -15.89 -6.13 -12.52
C ILE A 17 -16.59 -7.14 -11.62
N PRO A 18 -17.87 -7.46 -11.92
CA PRO A 18 -18.59 -8.48 -11.15
C PRO A 18 -18.03 -9.88 -11.41
N ASP A 19 -18.18 -10.74 -10.40
CA ASP A 19 -17.85 -12.16 -10.46
C ASP A 19 -16.36 -12.45 -10.79
N PHE A 20 -15.43 -11.60 -10.37
CA PHE A 20 -13.99 -11.80 -10.54
C PHE A 20 -13.24 -11.74 -9.19
N PRO A 21 -12.28 -12.67 -8.91
CA PRO A 21 -11.92 -13.88 -9.68
C PRO A 21 -12.90 -15.05 -9.51
N LYS A 22 -13.95 -14.87 -8.69
CA LYS A 22 -14.96 -15.90 -8.40
C LYS A 22 -16.35 -15.27 -8.39
N PRO A 23 -17.40 -16.04 -8.64
CA PRO A 23 -18.78 -15.59 -8.49
C PRO A 23 -19.05 -14.95 -7.13
N GLY A 24 -19.79 -13.83 -7.12
CA GLY A 24 -20.14 -13.06 -5.92
C GLY A 24 -19.08 -12.03 -5.47
N ILE A 25 -17.91 -11.98 -6.09
CA ILE A 25 -16.89 -10.97 -5.80
C ILE A 25 -17.01 -9.80 -6.80
N LEU A 26 -17.13 -8.58 -6.26
CA LEU A 26 -17.07 -7.36 -7.05
C LEU A 26 -15.65 -6.80 -6.99
N PHE A 27 -14.87 -7.03 -8.06
CA PHE A 27 -13.48 -6.59 -8.14
C PHE A 27 -13.40 -5.10 -8.48
N ARG A 28 -12.53 -4.38 -7.78
CA ARG A 28 -12.24 -2.95 -8.00
C ARG A 28 -10.94 -2.83 -8.78
N ASP A 29 -11.06 -2.62 -10.08
CA ASP A 29 -9.89 -2.49 -10.97
C ASP A 29 -9.43 -1.03 -11.03
N LEU A 30 -8.22 -0.79 -10.57
CA LEU A 30 -7.56 0.52 -10.57
C LEU A 30 -6.77 0.81 -11.86
N THR A 31 -6.73 -0.13 -12.80
CA THR A 31 -5.99 0.06 -14.06
C THR A 31 -6.43 1.30 -14.82
N PRO A 32 -7.75 1.62 -14.93
CA PRO A 32 -8.16 2.86 -15.60
C PRO A 32 -7.66 4.12 -14.88
N LEU A 33 -7.64 4.11 -13.53
CA LEU A 33 -7.11 5.22 -12.73
C LEU A 33 -5.60 5.42 -12.98
N MET A 34 -4.82 4.33 -12.98
CA MET A 34 -3.38 4.38 -13.26
C MET A 34 -3.07 4.83 -14.69
N ARG A 35 -3.97 4.56 -15.63
CA ARG A 35 -3.80 4.93 -17.05
C ARG A 35 -4.20 6.38 -17.35
N ASP A 36 -5.07 6.98 -16.54
CA ASP A 36 -5.48 8.36 -16.74
C ASP A 36 -4.49 9.31 -16.06
N PRO A 37 -3.84 10.23 -16.80
CA PRO A 37 -2.80 11.08 -16.22
C PRO A 37 -3.35 12.04 -15.15
N ARG A 38 -4.58 12.55 -15.30
CA ARG A 38 -5.19 13.47 -14.34
C ARG A 38 -5.59 12.74 -13.06
N GLY A 39 -6.29 11.60 -13.21
CA GLY A 39 -6.68 10.75 -12.09
C GLY A 39 -5.49 10.25 -11.29
N TRP A 40 -4.43 9.82 -11.99
CA TRP A 40 -3.23 9.32 -11.35
C TRP A 40 -2.43 10.40 -10.61
N GLN A 41 -2.23 11.56 -11.24
CA GLN A 41 -1.56 12.69 -10.60
C GLN A 41 -2.30 13.16 -9.34
N GLU A 42 -3.63 13.26 -9.42
CA GLU A 42 -4.45 13.64 -8.27
C GLU A 42 -4.41 12.58 -7.16
N THR A 43 -4.40 11.28 -7.53
CA THR A 43 -4.22 10.18 -6.56
C THR A 43 -2.91 10.33 -5.80
N VAL A 44 -1.79 10.47 -6.51
CA VAL A 44 -0.46 10.62 -5.89
C VAL A 44 -0.37 11.89 -5.04
N HIS A 45 -0.97 12.99 -5.52
CA HIS A 45 -1.01 14.26 -4.79
C HIS A 45 -1.75 14.11 -3.45
N ARG A 46 -2.97 13.55 -3.46
CA ARG A 46 -3.78 13.37 -2.24
C ARG A 46 -3.13 12.41 -1.25
N LEU A 47 -2.56 11.29 -1.73
CA LEU A 47 -1.76 10.38 -0.89
C LEU A 47 -0.60 11.16 -0.25
N GLY A 48 0.11 11.97 -1.04
CA GLY A 48 1.21 12.79 -0.54
C GLY A 48 0.80 13.73 0.59
N LEU A 49 -0.34 14.41 0.46
CA LEU A 49 -0.86 15.29 1.50
C LEU A 49 -1.22 14.55 2.80
N GLN A 50 -1.81 13.36 2.70
CA GLN A 50 -2.10 12.51 3.86
C GLN A 50 -0.81 12.06 4.55
N CYS A 51 0.15 11.60 3.76
CA CYS A 51 1.40 11.02 4.27
C CYS A 51 2.35 12.05 4.88
N GLN A 52 2.32 13.31 4.45
CA GLN A 52 3.17 14.38 5.01
C GLN A 52 2.99 14.56 6.52
N ARG A 53 1.79 14.30 7.05
CA ARG A 53 1.52 14.39 8.50
C ARG A 53 2.31 13.36 9.31
N LEU A 54 2.66 12.25 8.71
CA LEU A 54 3.38 11.13 9.33
C LEU A 54 4.89 11.31 9.27
N GLN A 55 5.37 12.26 8.45
CA GLN A 55 6.78 12.57 8.23
C GLN A 55 7.63 11.30 7.99
N PRO A 56 7.27 10.45 7.01
CA PRO A 56 8.04 9.26 6.72
C PRO A 56 9.41 9.60 6.16
N ASP A 57 10.41 8.79 6.48
CA ASP A 57 11.75 8.85 5.91
C ASP A 57 11.90 7.91 4.71
N LEU A 58 11.01 6.90 4.61
CA LEU A 58 11.06 5.85 3.61
C LEU A 58 9.68 5.29 3.30
N ILE A 59 9.45 4.97 2.03
CA ILE A 59 8.22 4.29 1.55
C ILE A 59 8.52 2.81 1.31
N VAL A 60 7.68 1.94 1.85
CA VAL A 60 7.67 0.51 1.54
C VAL A 60 6.45 0.20 0.69
N GLY A 61 6.65 -0.45 -0.46
CA GLY A 61 5.56 -0.92 -1.31
C GLY A 61 5.44 -2.44 -1.32
N ILE A 62 4.21 -2.95 -1.39
CA ILE A 62 3.93 -4.39 -1.38
C ILE A 62 3.79 -4.91 -2.82
N GLU A 63 4.45 -6.03 -3.16
CA GLU A 63 4.30 -6.68 -4.47
C GLU A 63 2.85 -7.10 -4.69
N SER A 64 2.23 -6.76 -5.82
CA SER A 64 2.84 -6.14 -6.99
C SER A 64 2.33 -4.71 -7.22
N ARG A 65 1.04 -4.44 -7.03
CA ARG A 65 0.44 -3.13 -7.38
C ARG A 65 0.83 -2.03 -6.41
N GLY A 66 1.17 -2.39 -5.16
CA GLY A 66 1.76 -1.46 -4.20
C GLY A 66 3.08 -0.84 -4.67
N PHE A 67 3.81 -1.49 -5.58
CA PHE A 67 5.01 -0.90 -6.19
C PHE A 67 4.68 0.30 -7.07
N ILE A 68 3.58 0.23 -7.82
CA ILE A 68 3.19 1.32 -8.71
C ILE A 68 2.82 2.55 -7.87
N VAL A 69 1.99 2.35 -6.85
CA VAL A 69 1.58 3.44 -5.94
C VAL A 69 2.76 3.95 -5.12
N GLY A 70 3.51 3.03 -4.51
CA GLY A 70 4.61 3.35 -3.61
C GLY A 70 5.75 4.09 -4.31
N THR A 71 6.15 3.68 -5.51
CA THR A 71 7.22 4.36 -6.26
C THR A 71 6.78 5.74 -6.76
N ALA A 72 5.52 5.89 -7.19
CA ALA A 72 4.98 7.19 -7.58
C ALA A 72 4.95 8.15 -6.39
N LEU A 73 4.48 7.68 -5.23
CA LEU A 73 4.44 8.47 -4.00
C LEU A 73 5.85 8.82 -3.49
N ALA A 74 6.78 7.84 -3.47
CA ALA A 74 8.17 8.06 -3.06
C ALA A 74 8.84 9.14 -3.93
N THR A 75 8.64 9.07 -5.25
CA THR A 75 9.14 10.08 -6.20
C THR A 75 8.55 11.45 -5.92
N ALA A 76 7.24 11.55 -5.70
CA ALA A 76 6.56 12.82 -5.43
C ALA A 76 7.02 13.46 -4.11
N LEU A 77 7.28 12.65 -3.09
CA LEU A 77 7.76 13.08 -1.78
C LEU A 77 9.30 13.22 -1.70
N ARG A 78 10.03 12.79 -2.73
CA ARG A 78 11.50 12.72 -2.77
C ARG A 78 12.07 11.84 -1.65
N LEU A 79 11.42 10.71 -1.41
CA LEU A 79 11.81 9.72 -0.40
C LEU A 79 12.36 8.46 -1.06
N PRO A 80 13.21 7.69 -0.37
CA PRO A 80 13.63 6.36 -0.81
C PRO A 80 12.45 5.37 -0.82
N PHE A 81 12.61 4.31 -1.61
CA PHE A 81 11.63 3.23 -1.75
C PHE A 81 12.28 1.88 -1.48
N ALA A 82 11.66 1.04 -0.67
CA ALA A 82 12.05 -0.35 -0.47
C ALA A 82 10.90 -1.31 -0.82
N PRO A 83 11.17 -2.39 -1.57
CA PRO A 83 10.16 -3.37 -1.95
C PRO A 83 9.97 -4.43 -0.88
N VAL A 84 8.72 -4.78 -0.58
CA VAL A 84 8.34 -6.03 0.09
C VAL A 84 7.80 -6.98 -0.97
N ARG A 85 8.34 -8.19 -1.02
CA ARG A 85 8.13 -9.10 -2.14
C ARG A 85 7.62 -10.47 -1.73
N LYS A 86 7.09 -11.20 -2.70
CA LYS A 86 6.78 -12.62 -2.60
C LYS A 86 8.06 -13.47 -2.47
N PRO A 87 7.97 -14.69 -1.93
CA PRO A 87 9.15 -15.52 -1.66
C PRO A 87 10.06 -15.72 -2.87
N GLY A 88 11.38 -15.67 -2.60
CA GLY A 88 12.40 -15.96 -3.60
C GLY A 88 12.55 -14.88 -4.68
N LYS A 89 12.00 -13.69 -4.49
CA LYS A 89 12.13 -12.56 -5.43
C LYS A 89 13.23 -11.57 -5.04
N LEU A 90 13.70 -11.62 -3.79
CA LEU A 90 14.79 -10.79 -3.30
C LEU A 90 16.09 -11.60 -3.22
N PRO A 91 17.21 -11.11 -3.77
CA PRO A 91 18.51 -11.75 -3.59
C PRO A 91 19.06 -11.48 -2.18
N GLY A 92 19.98 -12.34 -1.71
CA GLY A 92 20.66 -12.14 -0.41
C GLY A 92 19.82 -12.52 0.80
N ASN A 93 20.14 -11.93 1.96
CA ASN A 93 19.47 -12.24 3.22
C ASN A 93 18.16 -11.47 3.34
N VAL A 94 17.11 -12.19 3.75
CA VAL A 94 15.77 -11.61 3.90
C VAL A 94 15.17 -11.95 5.26
N HIS A 95 14.37 -11.05 5.80
CA HIS A 95 13.34 -11.38 6.79
C HIS A 95 12.08 -11.82 6.05
N GLY A 96 11.45 -12.87 6.51
CA GLY A 96 10.23 -13.40 5.92
C GLY A 96 9.16 -13.64 6.96
N ILE A 97 7.90 -13.47 6.59
CA ILE A 97 6.75 -13.73 7.43
C ILE A 97 5.65 -14.44 6.65
N ASP A 98 5.15 -15.52 7.23
CA ASP A 98 3.98 -16.24 6.72
C ASP A 98 2.72 -15.62 7.33
N TYR A 99 1.69 -15.42 6.50
CA TYR A 99 0.41 -14.87 6.95
C TYR A 99 -0.77 -15.59 6.31
N THR A 100 -1.89 -15.59 7.02
CA THR A 100 -3.12 -16.26 6.58
C THR A 100 -3.93 -15.35 5.68
N LEU A 101 -4.32 -15.87 4.53
CA LEU A 101 -5.35 -15.32 3.64
C LEU A 101 -6.71 -15.90 3.98
N GLU A 102 -7.78 -15.42 3.32
CA GLU A 102 -9.10 -16.10 3.39
C GLU A 102 -9.01 -17.56 2.98
N TYR A 103 -8.13 -17.88 2.02
CA TYR A 103 -7.90 -19.23 1.51
C TYR A 103 -6.39 -19.48 1.44
N GLY A 104 -5.86 -20.19 2.45
CA GLY A 104 -4.45 -20.60 2.51
C GLY A 104 -3.54 -19.63 3.24
N THR A 105 -2.24 -19.88 3.11
CA THR A 105 -1.16 -19.05 3.64
C THR A 105 -0.38 -18.45 2.49
N ASP A 106 0.19 -17.28 2.72
CA ASP A 106 1.09 -16.63 1.80
C ASP A 106 2.29 -16.10 2.59
N ARG A 107 3.35 -15.67 1.91
CA ARG A 107 4.57 -15.20 2.53
C ARG A 107 5.01 -13.90 1.89
N LEU A 108 5.57 -13.01 2.70
CA LEU A 108 6.25 -11.81 2.26
C LEU A 108 7.68 -11.78 2.78
N GLU A 109 8.55 -11.12 2.04
CA GLU A 109 9.97 -10.97 2.35
C GLU A 109 10.42 -9.51 2.15
N ILE A 110 11.35 -9.07 3.02
CA ILE A 110 12.07 -7.80 2.93
C ILE A 110 13.55 -8.07 3.12
N HIS A 111 14.44 -7.29 2.51
CA HIS A 111 15.87 -7.39 2.76
C HIS A 111 16.19 -7.19 4.25
N ALA A 112 17.03 -8.05 4.81
CA ALA A 112 17.42 -7.98 6.22
C ALA A 112 18.27 -6.73 6.53
N ASP A 113 18.97 -6.21 5.53
CA ASP A 113 19.75 -4.98 5.54
C ASP A 113 19.07 -3.83 4.79
N GLY A 114 17.74 -3.91 4.64
CA GLY A 114 16.97 -2.97 3.82
C GLY A 114 16.86 -1.56 4.38
N PHE A 115 17.21 -1.36 5.64
CA PHE A 115 17.16 -0.06 6.30
C PHE A 115 18.48 0.28 6.97
N GLU A 116 18.89 1.54 6.84
CA GLU A 116 19.98 2.13 7.60
C GLU A 116 19.39 2.98 8.74
N GLY A 117 19.89 2.79 9.96
CA GLY A 117 19.33 3.42 11.15
C GLY A 117 17.95 2.86 11.50
N GLU A 118 17.08 3.71 12.04
CA GLU A 118 15.70 3.38 12.40
C GLU A 118 14.72 4.30 11.65
N PRO A 119 14.60 4.19 10.30
CA PRO A 119 13.80 5.13 9.53
C PRO A 119 12.31 5.01 9.88
N LYS A 120 11.59 6.12 9.80
CA LYS A 120 10.14 6.18 9.84
C LYS A 120 9.57 5.65 8.52
N VAL A 121 8.95 4.51 8.55
CA VAL A 121 8.50 3.78 7.36
C VAL A 121 6.99 3.89 7.19
N LEU A 122 6.56 4.32 6.01
CA LEU A 122 5.18 4.26 5.55
C LEU A 122 4.98 3.06 4.64
N VAL A 123 4.05 2.17 4.99
CA VAL A 123 3.65 1.05 4.13
C VAL A 123 2.57 1.50 3.16
N VAL A 124 2.76 1.21 1.87
CA VAL A 124 1.85 1.63 0.79
C VAL A 124 1.40 0.43 -0.03
N ASP A 125 0.10 0.35 -0.29
CA ASP A 125 -0.47 -0.60 -1.24
C ASP A 125 -1.61 0.06 -2.03
N ASP A 126 -2.08 -0.60 -3.07
CA ASP A 126 -3.21 -0.10 -3.85
C ASP A 126 -4.56 -0.32 -3.15
N LEU A 127 -4.71 -1.42 -2.41
CA LEU A 127 -5.99 -1.84 -1.83
C LEU A 127 -5.84 -2.43 -0.43
N LEU A 128 -6.65 -1.96 0.50
CA LEU A 128 -6.89 -2.60 1.79
C LEU A 128 -8.15 -3.46 1.69
N ALA A 129 -7.99 -4.79 1.66
CA ALA A 129 -9.10 -5.75 1.71
C ALA A 129 -9.23 -6.34 3.13
N THR A 130 -8.76 -7.55 3.34
CA THR A 130 -8.82 -8.24 4.65
C THR A 130 -7.72 -7.83 5.63
N GLY A 131 -6.75 -7.02 5.22
CA GLY A 131 -5.67 -6.47 6.04
C GLY A 131 -4.51 -7.42 6.35
N GLY A 132 -4.59 -8.69 6.01
CA GLY A 132 -3.54 -9.67 6.33
C GLY A 132 -2.18 -9.33 5.73
N THR A 133 -2.16 -9.00 4.44
CA THR A 133 -0.95 -8.60 3.70
C THR A 133 -0.31 -7.34 4.28
N ALA A 134 -1.12 -6.31 4.54
CA ALA A 134 -0.63 -5.05 5.11
C ALA A 134 -0.09 -5.23 6.53
N ALA A 135 -0.77 -6.02 7.37
CA ALA A 135 -0.32 -6.34 8.73
C ALA A 135 1.01 -7.09 8.72
N ALA A 136 1.15 -8.09 7.84
CA ALA A 136 2.41 -8.84 7.65
C ALA A 136 3.54 -7.92 7.19
N CYS A 137 3.28 -7.02 6.25
CA CYS A 137 4.25 -6.02 5.80
C CYS A 137 4.69 -5.09 6.96
N GLY A 138 3.76 -4.61 7.77
CA GLY A 138 4.08 -3.79 8.95
C GLY A 138 4.96 -4.51 9.98
N GLN A 139 4.78 -5.83 10.15
CA GLN A 139 5.66 -6.64 10.99
C GLN A 139 7.06 -6.78 10.38
N LEU A 140 7.16 -7.00 9.06
CA LEU A 140 8.44 -7.06 8.35
C LEU A 140 9.22 -5.75 8.48
N VAL A 141 8.57 -4.60 8.39
CA VAL A 141 9.19 -3.29 8.62
C VAL A 141 9.85 -3.24 9.99
N ARG A 142 9.15 -3.66 11.04
CA ARG A 142 9.70 -3.69 12.40
C ARG A 142 10.84 -4.71 12.55
N MET A 143 10.73 -5.88 11.92
CA MET A 143 11.80 -6.90 11.92
C MET A 143 13.08 -6.41 11.24
N ALA A 144 12.96 -5.58 10.21
CA ALA A 144 14.08 -4.98 9.50
C ALA A 144 14.64 -3.72 10.19
N GLY A 145 14.12 -3.35 11.37
CA GLY A 145 14.61 -2.21 12.18
C GLY A 145 13.95 -0.87 11.86
N GLY A 146 12.90 -0.83 11.05
CA GLY A 146 12.15 0.40 10.75
C GLY A 146 11.08 0.73 11.80
N GLN A 147 10.79 2.02 11.99
CA GLN A 147 9.67 2.52 12.76
C GLN A 147 8.44 2.61 11.86
N LEU A 148 7.46 1.71 12.01
CA LEU A 148 6.22 1.77 11.26
C LEU A 148 5.39 2.98 11.71
N VAL A 149 5.25 3.99 10.84
CA VAL A 149 4.53 5.24 11.16
C VAL A 149 3.15 5.33 10.52
N GLY A 150 2.83 4.48 9.56
CA GLY A 150 1.49 4.47 8.95
C GLY A 150 1.33 3.48 7.81
N PHE A 151 0.08 3.38 7.37
CA PHE A 151 -0.34 2.69 6.17
C PHE A 151 -1.10 3.63 5.25
N SER A 152 -0.89 3.51 3.95
CA SER A 152 -1.57 4.34 2.95
C SER A 152 -2.06 3.48 1.78
N PHE A 153 -3.35 3.63 1.44
CA PHE A 153 -4.02 2.87 0.40
C PHE A 153 -4.77 3.79 -0.56
N VAL A 154 -4.85 3.41 -1.82
CA VAL A 154 -5.74 4.09 -2.76
C VAL A 154 -7.19 3.74 -2.47
N VAL A 155 -7.48 2.45 -2.26
CA VAL A 155 -8.83 1.93 -2.02
C VAL A 155 -8.88 1.12 -0.75
N GLU A 156 -10.01 1.19 -0.05
CA GLU A 156 -10.37 0.33 1.08
C GLU A 156 -11.74 -0.31 0.84
N LEU A 157 -11.83 -1.61 1.09
CA LEU A 157 -13.07 -2.36 1.12
C LEU A 157 -13.53 -2.51 2.59
N SER A 158 -14.26 -1.52 3.10
CA SER A 158 -14.63 -1.44 4.52
C SER A 158 -15.42 -2.65 5.01
N GLY A 159 -16.24 -3.24 4.14
CA GLY A 159 -17.02 -4.45 4.44
C GLY A 159 -16.16 -5.68 4.79
N LEU A 160 -14.87 -5.69 4.44
CA LEU A 160 -13.93 -6.77 4.78
C LEU A 160 -13.18 -6.52 6.10
N ASN A 161 -13.43 -5.39 6.76
CA ASN A 161 -12.89 -5.04 8.07
C ASN A 161 -11.35 -5.17 8.19
N GLY A 162 -10.62 -4.86 7.12
CA GLY A 162 -9.16 -5.02 7.05
C GLY A 162 -8.39 -4.19 8.07
N ARG A 163 -8.92 -3.03 8.47
CA ARG A 163 -8.32 -2.17 9.50
C ARG A 163 -8.15 -2.86 10.84
N SER A 164 -9.05 -3.79 11.19
CA SER A 164 -8.99 -4.51 12.48
C SER A 164 -7.76 -5.40 12.63
N LYS A 165 -7.07 -5.73 11.53
CA LYS A 165 -5.82 -6.50 11.56
C LYS A 165 -4.56 -5.61 11.64
N LEU A 166 -4.69 -4.31 11.38
CA LEU A 166 -3.58 -3.38 11.50
C LEU A 166 -3.35 -3.02 12.96
N PRO A 167 -2.11 -2.67 13.36
CA PRO A 167 -1.82 -2.21 14.71
C PRO A 167 -2.67 -0.98 15.05
N ALA A 168 -3.37 -1.00 16.18
CA ALA A 168 -4.32 0.04 16.57
C ALA A 168 -3.66 1.40 16.86
N ASP A 169 -2.37 1.39 17.17
CA ASP A 169 -1.53 2.56 17.42
C ASP A 169 -0.91 3.16 16.18
N VAL A 170 -1.13 2.54 15.00
CA VAL A 170 -0.57 2.99 13.72
C VAL A 170 -1.69 3.48 12.80
N PRO A 171 -1.66 4.75 12.37
CA PRO A 171 -2.68 5.28 11.48
C PRO A 171 -2.70 4.58 10.12
N ALA A 172 -3.90 4.41 9.58
CA ALA A 172 -4.13 3.89 8.25
C ALA A 172 -5.07 4.81 7.48
N GLU A 173 -4.65 5.28 6.33
CA GLU A 173 -5.39 6.21 5.49
C GLU A 173 -5.74 5.58 4.16
N SER A 174 -6.93 5.89 3.65
CA SER A 174 -7.41 5.42 2.35
C SER A 174 -8.10 6.56 1.61
N LEU A 175 -7.86 6.72 0.31
CA LEU A 175 -8.46 7.80 -0.48
C LEU A 175 -9.93 7.52 -0.83
N ILE A 176 -10.21 6.26 -1.16
CA ILE A 176 -11.53 5.81 -1.60
C ILE A 176 -11.97 4.67 -0.68
N VAL A 177 -13.12 4.80 -0.06
CA VAL A 177 -13.71 3.75 0.80
C VAL A 177 -15.00 3.25 0.18
N TYR A 178 -15.13 1.93 0.00
CA TYR A 178 -16.33 1.23 -0.46
C TYR A 178 -16.95 0.43 0.66
#